data_88f446b335e67cb2e689c2cce1a40115
#
_entry.id   88f446b335e67cb2e689c2cce1a40115
#
_cell.length_a   1.000
_cell.length_b   1.000
_cell.length_c   1.000
_cell.angle_alpha   90.00
_cell.angle_beta   90.00
_cell.angle_gamma   90.00
#
_symmetry.space_group_name_H-M   'P 1'
#
loop_
_entity.id
_entity.type
_entity.pdbx_description
1 polymer ?
#
loop_
_entity_poly.entity_id
_entity_poly.type
_entity_poly.pdbx_seq_one_letter_code
_entity_poly.pdbx_strand_id
1 'polypeptide(L)'
;MSLLDHAVSSGVIDLDKHQPLLDDRVHLCERAGIDPDFMLLAMDESVPPEAVSYVQAYRKLGRNGINGCAITGSMKGLTPMFSRMIGSYMRNFVDANLCSLEVAISPGWRHRSVLMIPDFWLRAKSEHVQGQMLSLMMEREGKQTVVAVADIEACINNCGPVMRDLLECYMVVER
;
A
#
# COMPACT_ATOMS: atom_id res chain seq x y z
N MET A 1 -7.28 -18.22 -23.69
CA MET A 1 -6.54 -18.42 -22.40
C MET A 1 -7.07 -17.40 -21.42
N SER A 2 -7.62 -17.83 -20.29
CA SER A 2 -8.14 -16.92 -19.27
C SER A 2 -7.00 -16.21 -18.54
N LEU A 3 -7.31 -15.12 -17.79
CA LEU A 3 -6.33 -14.45 -16.94
C LEU A 3 -5.76 -15.39 -15.87
N LEU A 4 -6.58 -16.30 -15.34
CA LEU A 4 -6.13 -17.32 -14.38
C LEU A 4 -5.15 -18.30 -15.04
N ASP A 5 -5.44 -18.78 -16.25
CA ASP A 5 -4.52 -19.70 -16.96
C ASP A 5 -3.16 -19.03 -17.18
N HIS A 6 -3.17 -17.73 -17.53
CA HIS A 6 -1.94 -16.96 -17.69
C HIS A 6 -1.20 -16.81 -16.36
N ALA A 7 -1.89 -16.48 -15.27
CA ALA A 7 -1.29 -16.34 -13.93
C ALA A 7 -0.66 -17.63 -13.42
N VAL A 8 -1.28 -18.79 -13.72
CA VAL A 8 -0.73 -20.11 -13.39
C VAL A 8 0.49 -20.42 -14.26
N SER A 9 0.40 -20.23 -15.58
CA SER A 9 1.51 -20.55 -16.50
C SER A 9 2.74 -19.66 -16.28
N SER A 10 2.55 -18.43 -15.82
CA SER A 10 3.64 -17.49 -15.46
C SER A 10 4.19 -17.68 -14.03
N GLY A 11 3.62 -18.58 -13.24
CA GLY A 11 4.04 -18.82 -11.86
C GLY A 11 3.59 -17.75 -10.85
N VAL A 12 2.72 -16.82 -11.24
CA VAL A 12 2.12 -15.82 -10.33
C VAL A 12 1.17 -16.50 -9.35
N ILE A 13 0.45 -17.51 -9.80
CA ILE A 13 -0.46 -18.35 -9.02
C ILE A 13 0.06 -19.78 -9.02
N ASP A 14 0.21 -20.34 -7.83
CA ASP A 14 0.43 -21.73 -7.55
C ASP A 14 -0.90 -22.31 -7.06
N LEU A 15 -1.53 -23.19 -7.83
CA LEU A 15 -2.87 -23.71 -7.54
C LEU A 15 -2.90 -24.46 -6.20
N ASP A 16 -1.88 -25.25 -5.89
CA ASP A 16 -1.84 -26.03 -4.65
C ASP A 16 -1.79 -25.10 -3.42
N LYS A 17 -1.05 -24.00 -3.52
CA LYS A 17 -0.89 -23.03 -2.44
C LYS A 17 -2.05 -22.05 -2.35
N HIS A 18 -2.56 -21.57 -3.50
CA HIS A 18 -3.46 -20.42 -3.54
C HIS A 18 -4.94 -20.81 -3.73
N GLN A 19 -5.29 -22.10 -3.79
CA GLN A 19 -6.68 -22.53 -3.98
C GLN A 19 -7.66 -21.86 -3.00
N PRO A 20 -7.38 -21.77 -1.68
CA PRO A 20 -8.28 -21.10 -0.73
C PRO A 20 -8.51 -19.62 -1.03
N LEU A 21 -7.50 -18.93 -1.59
CA LEU A 21 -7.63 -17.54 -2.02
C LEU A 21 -8.45 -17.40 -3.30
N LEU A 22 -8.33 -18.37 -4.21
CA LEU A 22 -9.08 -18.39 -5.48
C LEU A 22 -10.56 -18.68 -5.25
N ASP A 23 -10.88 -19.57 -4.32
CA ASP A 23 -12.26 -19.94 -3.98
C ASP A 23 -13.07 -18.76 -3.42
N ASP A 24 -12.44 -17.84 -2.70
CA ASP A 24 -13.06 -16.65 -2.10
C ASP A 24 -12.52 -15.33 -2.69
N ARG A 25 -11.92 -15.38 -3.88
CA ARG A 25 -11.19 -14.29 -4.52
C ARG A 25 -11.96 -12.96 -4.54
N VAL A 26 -13.22 -13.03 -4.99
CA VAL A 26 -14.05 -11.82 -5.15
C VAL A 26 -14.23 -11.12 -3.81
N HIS A 27 -14.67 -11.85 -2.80
CA HIS A 27 -14.91 -11.28 -1.48
C HIS A 27 -13.61 -10.78 -0.81
N LEU A 28 -12.51 -11.53 -0.93
CA LEU A 28 -11.22 -11.10 -0.39
C LEU A 28 -10.72 -9.81 -1.04
N CYS A 29 -10.83 -9.68 -2.36
CA CYS A 29 -10.40 -8.50 -3.10
C CYS A 29 -11.32 -7.29 -2.82
N GLU A 30 -12.63 -7.47 -2.72
CA GLU A 30 -13.55 -6.42 -2.29
C GLU A 30 -13.18 -5.88 -0.90
N ARG A 31 -12.90 -6.75 0.06
CA ARG A 31 -12.44 -6.35 1.40
C ARG A 31 -11.09 -5.65 1.36
N ALA A 32 -10.22 -6.02 0.45
CA ALA A 32 -8.92 -5.38 0.26
C ALA A 32 -9.00 -4.06 -0.51
N GLY A 33 -10.14 -3.72 -1.10
CA GLY A 33 -10.37 -2.50 -1.87
C GLY A 33 -9.77 -2.55 -3.28
N ILE A 34 -9.65 -3.73 -3.87
CA ILE A 34 -9.11 -3.92 -5.24
C ILE A 34 -10.05 -4.75 -6.11
N ASP A 35 -9.92 -4.57 -7.42
CA ASP A 35 -10.57 -5.47 -8.39
C ASP A 35 -9.95 -6.88 -8.29
N PRO A 36 -10.78 -7.95 -8.35
CA PRO A 36 -10.32 -9.35 -8.28
C PRO A 36 -9.21 -9.73 -9.25
N ASP A 37 -9.14 -9.10 -10.41
CA ASP A 37 -8.13 -9.40 -11.41
C ASP A 37 -6.71 -9.02 -10.95
N PHE A 38 -6.56 -8.00 -10.10
CA PHE A 38 -5.25 -7.63 -9.56
C PHE A 38 -4.59 -8.71 -8.71
N MET A 39 -5.37 -9.61 -8.10
CA MET A 39 -4.79 -10.76 -7.40
C MET A 39 -4.09 -11.74 -8.35
N LEU A 40 -4.46 -11.76 -9.62
CA LEU A 40 -3.88 -12.62 -10.64
C LEU A 40 -2.72 -11.96 -11.41
N LEU A 41 -2.45 -10.67 -11.18
CA LEU A 41 -1.43 -9.91 -11.90
C LEU A 41 -0.11 -9.85 -11.12
N ALA A 42 1.00 -10.02 -11.82
CA ALA A 42 2.33 -9.77 -11.26
C ALA A 42 2.54 -8.25 -10.99
N MET A 43 3.51 -7.93 -10.16
CA MET A 43 4.10 -6.60 -10.15
C MET A 43 5.01 -6.49 -11.38
N ASP A 44 4.56 -5.75 -12.39
CA ASP A 44 5.28 -5.51 -13.64
C ASP A 44 6.02 -4.16 -13.61
N GLU A 45 6.51 -3.73 -14.77
CA GLU A 45 7.21 -2.47 -14.96
C GLU A 45 6.44 -1.20 -14.55
N SER A 46 5.12 -1.32 -14.29
CA SER A 46 4.31 -0.22 -13.76
C SER A 46 4.58 0.05 -12.26
N VAL A 47 5.22 -0.91 -11.58
CA VAL A 47 5.63 -0.81 -10.18
C VAL A 47 7.14 -0.57 -10.11
N PRO A 48 7.62 0.56 -9.54
CA PRO A 48 9.05 0.82 -9.42
C PRO A 48 9.81 -0.33 -8.76
N PRO A 49 11.03 -0.67 -9.20
CA PRO A 49 11.82 -1.78 -8.64
C PRO A 49 12.02 -1.67 -7.13
N GLU A 50 12.17 -0.46 -6.61
CA GLU A 50 12.31 -0.17 -5.19
C GLU A 50 11.02 -0.52 -4.43
N ALA A 51 9.85 -0.21 -5.00
CA ALA A 51 8.56 -0.59 -4.42
C ALA A 51 8.34 -2.11 -4.46
N VAL A 52 8.79 -2.79 -5.53
CA VAL A 52 8.81 -4.27 -5.59
C VAL A 52 9.69 -4.83 -4.48
N SER A 53 10.90 -4.29 -4.31
CA SER A 53 11.84 -4.69 -3.26
C SER A 53 11.25 -4.46 -1.87
N TYR A 54 10.55 -3.33 -1.66
CA TYR A 54 9.83 -3.06 -0.42
C TYR A 54 8.77 -4.12 -0.12
N VAL A 55 7.90 -4.45 -1.08
CA VAL A 55 6.85 -5.47 -0.92
C VAL A 55 7.45 -6.83 -0.56
N GLN A 56 8.56 -7.21 -1.18
CA GLN A 56 9.24 -8.48 -0.91
C GLN A 56 9.91 -8.53 0.45
N ALA A 57 10.42 -7.41 0.94
CA ALA A 57 11.21 -7.33 2.16
C ALA A 57 10.47 -6.69 3.36
N TYR A 58 9.20 -6.34 3.26
CA TYR A 58 8.48 -5.50 4.23
C TYR A 58 8.61 -5.98 5.69
N ARG A 59 8.58 -7.31 5.94
CA ARG A 59 8.75 -7.87 7.30
C ARG A 59 10.15 -7.61 7.87
N LYS A 60 11.17 -7.73 7.01
CA LYS A 60 12.56 -7.44 7.39
C LYS A 60 12.76 -5.94 7.62
N LEU A 61 12.19 -5.13 6.74
CA LEU A 61 12.22 -3.66 6.85
C LEU A 61 11.54 -3.19 8.13
N GLY A 62 10.36 -3.72 8.45
CA GLY A 62 9.66 -3.40 9.70
C GLY A 62 10.46 -3.75 10.96
N ARG A 63 11.17 -4.88 10.98
CA ARG A 63 12.07 -5.23 12.10
C ARG A 63 13.26 -4.27 12.24
N ASN A 64 13.63 -3.59 11.15
CA ASN A 64 14.71 -2.59 11.12
C ASN A 64 14.20 -1.15 11.33
N GLY A 65 12.94 -0.98 11.78
CA GLY A 65 12.35 0.34 12.06
C GLY A 65 11.77 1.07 10.85
N ILE A 66 11.70 0.43 9.67
CA ILE A 66 11.03 1.01 8.50
C ILE A 66 9.52 0.72 8.59
N ASN A 67 8.75 1.74 8.89
CA ASN A 67 7.30 1.62 9.15
C ASN A 67 6.45 1.71 7.87
N GLY A 68 7.06 2.01 6.72
CA GLY A 68 6.29 2.14 5.50
C GLY A 68 7.11 2.53 4.27
N CYS A 69 6.37 2.89 3.23
CA CYS A 69 6.92 3.38 1.97
C CYS A 69 6.17 4.63 1.52
N ALA A 70 6.88 5.70 1.18
CA ALA A 70 6.33 6.91 0.58
C ALA A 70 6.63 6.91 -0.92
N ILE A 71 5.60 6.87 -1.74
CA ILE A 71 5.70 6.96 -3.20
C ILE A 71 5.60 8.43 -3.59
N THR A 72 6.61 8.92 -4.28
CA THR A 72 6.72 10.33 -4.71
C THR A 72 6.78 10.46 -6.23
N GLY A 73 6.79 11.68 -6.75
CA GLY A 73 6.90 11.95 -8.18
C GLY A 73 5.57 11.86 -8.91
N SER A 74 5.48 11.07 -9.98
CA SER A 74 4.27 11.01 -10.80
C SER A 74 3.12 10.31 -10.10
N MET A 75 2.01 11.02 -9.90
CA MET A 75 0.78 10.49 -9.29
C MET A 75 -0.15 9.78 -10.28
N LYS A 76 0.25 9.67 -11.55
CA LYS A 76 -0.55 9.05 -12.60
C LYS A 76 -0.52 7.52 -12.48
N GLY A 77 -1.66 6.85 -12.48
CA GLY A 77 -1.73 5.38 -12.40
C GLY A 77 -1.33 4.78 -11.04
N LEU A 78 -1.47 5.52 -9.95
CA LEU A 78 -1.18 5.03 -8.59
C LEU A 78 -2.10 3.89 -8.16
N THR A 79 -3.41 4.01 -8.42
CA THR A 79 -4.38 2.99 -7.98
C THR A 79 -4.09 1.62 -8.59
N PRO A 80 -3.86 1.47 -9.90
CA PRO A 80 -3.45 0.19 -10.47
C PRO A 80 -2.13 -0.34 -9.90
N MET A 81 -1.14 0.53 -9.68
CA MET A 81 0.13 0.16 -9.07
C MET A 81 -0.08 -0.39 -7.65
N PHE A 82 -0.80 0.33 -6.81
CA PHE A 82 -1.10 -0.11 -5.44
C PHE A 82 -1.94 -1.39 -5.43
N SER A 83 -2.89 -1.54 -6.35
CA SER A 83 -3.67 -2.77 -6.48
C SER A 83 -2.81 -3.99 -6.80
N ARG A 84 -1.77 -3.85 -7.65
CA ARG A 84 -0.79 -4.93 -7.90
C ARG A 84 0.04 -5.28 -6.66
N MET A 85 0.45 -4.26 -5.90
CA MET A 85 1.16 -4.47 -4.63
C MET A 85 0.27 -5.21 -3.63
N ILE A 86 -1.00 -4.81 -3.47
CA ILE A 86 -2.00 -5.51 -2.63
C ILE A 86 -2.18 -6.96 -3.09
N GLY A 87 -2.36 -7.21 -4.39
CA GLY A 87 -2.47 -8.55 -4.94
C GLY A 87 -1.26 -9.43 -4.59
N SER A 88 -0.05 -8.85 -4.62
CA SER A 88 1.17 -9.55 -4.20
C SER A 88 1.16 -9.89 -2.70
N TYR A 89 0.72 -8.96 -1.83
CA TYR A 89 0.57 -9.25 -0.40
C TYR A 89 -0.45 -10.37 -0.15
N MET A 90 -1.61 -10.32 -0.81
CA MET A 90 -2.67 -11.34 -0.67
C MET A 90 -2.16 -12.73 -1.05
N ARG A 91 -1.43 -12.88 -2.17
CA ARG A 91 -0.80 -14.15 -2.57
C ARG A 91 0.21 -14.68 -1.54
N ASN A 92 0.73 -13.81 -0.69
CA ASN A 92 1.59 -14.18 0.44
C ASN A 92 0.83 -14.27 1.77
N PHE A 93 -0.50 -14.35 1.73
CA PHE A 93 -1.39 -14.44 2.89
C PHE A 93 -1.22 -13.28 3.89
N VAL A 94 -0.96 -12.09 3.38
CA VAL A 94 -0.83 -10.87 4.18
C VAL A 94 -2.11 -10.06 4.07
N ASP A 95 -2.68 -9.67 5.22
CA ASP A 95 -3.81 -8.75 5.29
C ASP A 95 -3.36 -7.34 4.88
N ALA A 96 -3.69 -6.97 3.64
CA ALA A 96 -3.34 -5.71 3.03
C ALA A 96 -4.58 -5.05 2.42
N ASN A 97 -4.69 -3.74 2.57
CA ASN A 97 -5.88 -2.99 2.13
C ASN A 97 -5.49 -1.69 1.44
N LEU A 98 -6.24 -1.38 0.39
CA LEU A 98 -6.23 -0.12 -0.33
C LEU A 98 -7.46 0.69 0.03
N CYS A 99 -7.29 1.93 0.48
CA CYS A 99 -8.40 2.84 0.72
C CYS A 99 -7.97 4.30 0.55
N SER A 100 -8.94 5.18 0.37
CA SER A 100 -8.68 6.64 0.37
C SER A 100 -8.27 7.12 1.77
N LEU A 101 -7.63 8.29 1.82
CA LEU A 101 -7.29 8.94 3.09
C LEU A 101 -8.53 9.14 3.98
N GLU A 102 -9.65 9.57 3.39
CA GLU A 102 -10.90 9.79 4.12
C GLU A 102 -11.37 8.53 4.85
N VAL A 103 -11.26 7.38 4.21
CA VAL A 103 -11.58 6.08 4.81
C VAL A 103 -10.52 5.67 5.83
N ALA A 104 -9.23 5.87 5.52
CA ALA A 104 -8.11 5.46 6.37
C ALA A 104 -8.11 6.15 7.75
N ILE A 105 -8.52 7.42 7.83
CA ILE A 105 -8.62 8.16 9.08
C ILE A 105 -9.79 7.71 9.97
N SER A 106 -10.70 6.88 9.45
CA SER A 106 -11.77 6.26 10.23
C SER A 106 -11.24 5.12 11.10
N PRO A 107 -11.80 4.89 12.32
CA PRO A 107 -11.19 3.99 13.32
C PRO A 107 -10.98 2.54 12.87
N GLY A 108 -11.80 2.02 11.96
CA GLY A 108 -11.79 0.61 11.55
C GLY A 108 -10.54 0.15 10.77
N TRP A 109 -9.75 1.08 10.23
CA TRP A 109 -8.63 0.77 9.33
C TRP A 109 -7.26 0.75 10.01
N ARG A 110 -7.17 1.24 11.23
CA ARG A 110 -5.92 1.40 11.99
C ARG A 110 -5.23 0.07 12.34
N HIS A 111 -5.98 -1.05 12.33
CA HIS A 111 -5.50 -2.37 12.75
C HIS A 111 -4.98 -3.25 11.61
N ARG A 112 -5.11 -2.84 10.35
CA ARG A 112 -4.65 -3.63 9.21
C ARG A 112 -3.14 -3.82 9.20
N SER A 113 -2.66 -4.99 8.78
CA SER A 113 -1.23 -5.29 8.74
C SER A 113 -0.49 -4.39 7.76
N VAL A 114 -1.04 -4.24 6.55
CA VAL A 114 -0.56 -3.31 5.53
C VAL A 114 -1.71 -2.41 5.09
N LEU A 115 -1.48 -1.10 5.06
CA LEU A 115 -2.44 -0.12 4.58
C LEU A 115 -1.82 0.72 3.47
N MET A 116 -2.52 0.85 2.34
CA MET A 116 -2.11 1.67 1.21
C MET A 116 -3.08 2.81 0.96
N ILE A 117 -2.55 4.05 0.90
CA ILE A 117 -3.34 5.28 0.78
C ILE A 117 -2.84 6.07 -0.42
N PRO A 118 -3.51 5.93 -1.61
CA PRO A 118 -3.04 6.53 -2.85
C PRO A 118 -3.23 8.05 -2.93
N ASP A 119 -4.03 8.63 -2.05
CA ASP A 119 -4.36 10.05 -2.00
C ASP A 119 -3.93 10.73 -0.69
N PHE A 120 -2.90 10.18 -0.03
CA PHE A 120 -2.46 10.67 1.28
C PHE A 120 -2.07 12.15 1.25
N TRP A 121 -1.16 12.54 0.33
CA TRP A 121 -0.77 13.94 0.16
C TRP A 121 -0.60 14.28 -1.32
N LEU A 122 -1.71 14.49 -2.03
CA LEU A 122 -1.71 14.95 -3.43
C LEU A 122 -1.84 16.48 -3.53
N ARG A 123 -2.32 17.13 -2.48
CA ARG A 123 -2.50 18.58 -2.34
C ARG A 123 -2.61 18.93 -0.85
N ALA A 124 -2.45 20.21 -0.54
CA ALA A 124 -2.62 20.73 0.81
C ALA A 124 -3.97 20.33 1.43
N LYS A 125 -3.97 20.03 2.71
CA LYS A 125 -5.13 19.61 3.49
C LYS A 125 -5.45 20.68 4.55
N SER A 126 -6.70 20.69 5.04
CA SER A 126 -7.06 21.53 6.20
C SER A 126 -6.34 21.04 7.46
N GLU A 127 -6.15 21.93 8.44
CA GLU A 127 -5.51 21.60 9.73
C GLU A 127 -6.19 20.42 10.43
N HIS A 128 -7.51 20.34 10.36
CA HIS A 128 -8.26 19.21 10.92
C HIS A 128 -7.85 17.87 10.28
N VAL A 129 -7.77 17.82 8.95
CA VAL A 129 -7.34 16.62 8.22
C VAL A 129 -5.87 16.30 8.51
N GLN A 130 -4.99 17.31 8.60
CA GLN A 130 -3.59 17.14 8.96
C GLN A 130 -3.44 16.50 10.35
N GLY A 131 -4.22 16.94 11.33
CA GLY A 131 -4.26 16.34 12.67
C GLY A 131 -4.69 14.87 12.65
N GLN A 132 -5.69 14.54 11.83
CA GLN A 132 -6.13 13.15 11.66
C GLN A 132 -5.08 12.28 10.95
N MET A 133 -4.37 12.82 9.96
CA MET A 133 -3.25 12.15 9.28
C MET A 133 -2.13 11.82 10.26
N LEU A 134 -1.72 12.78 11.09
CA LEU A 134 -0.72 12.57 12.12
C LEU A 134 -1.15 11.47 13.10
N SER A 135 -2.39 11.54 13.61
CA SER A 135 -2.95 10.51 14.49
C SER A 135 -2.92 9.13 13.85
N LEU A 136 -3.33 9.02 12.57
CA LEU A 136 -3.28 7.77 11.82
C LEU A 136 -1.86 7.21 11.73
N MET A 137 -0.88 8.05 11.36
CA MET A 137 0.52 7.63 11.20
C MET A 137 1.12 7.17 12.52
N MET A 138 0.90 7.92 13.61
CA MET A 138 1.35 7.56 14.96
C MET A 138 0.74 6.23 15.43
N GLU A 139 -0.56 6.02 15.24
CA GLU A 139 -1.25 4.77 15.63
C GLU A 139 -0.83 3.56 14.78
N ARG A 140 -0.26 3.82 13.62
CA ARG A 140 0.28 2.78 12.73
C ARG A 140 1.78 2.55 12.90
N GLU A 141 2.42 3.19 13.85
CA GLU A 141 3.82 2.89 14.19
C GLU A 141 3.99 1.39 14.48
N GLY A 142 5.01 0.78 13.89
CA GLY A 142 5.23 -0.69 13.94
C GLY A 142 4.36 -1.51 12.98
N LYS A 143 3.47 -0.89 12.21
CA LYS A 143 2.72 -1.51 11.10
C LYS A 143 3.17 -0.91 9.77
N GLN A 144 2.92 -1.61 8.68
CA GLN A 144 3.35 -1.13 7.37
C GLN A 144 2.29 -0.22 6.73
N THR A 145 2.70 0.97 6.30
CA THR A 145 1.83 1.91 5.61
C THR A 145 2.50 2.38 4.33
N VAL A 146 1.82 2.25 3.20
CA VAL A 146 2.29 2.80 1.91
C VAL A 146 1.44 4.02 1.57
N VAL A 147 2.08 5.14 1.35
CA VAL A 147 1.41 6.41 1.08
C VAL A 147 1.90 7.02 -0.21
N ALA A 148 1.01 7.68 -0.96
CA ALA A 148 1.42 8.55 -2.05
C ALA A 148 1.52 9.99 -1.56
N VAL A 149 2.68 10.59 -1.79
CA VAL A 149 3.03 11.95 -1.38
C VAL A 149 3.61 12.70 -2.56
N ALA A 150 2.82 13.57 -3.20
CA ALA A 150 3.25 14.29 -4.38
C ALA A 150 4.48 15.18 -4.13
N ASP A 151 4.55 15.77 -2.94
CA ASP A 151 5.66 16.62 -2.49
C ASP A 151 5.85 16.42 -0.97
N ILE A 152 6.93 15.75 -0.60
CA ILE A 152 7.26 15.43 0.80
C ILE A 152 7.55 16.71 1.59
N GLU A 153 8.30 17.65 1.04
CA GLU A 153 8.65 18.88 1.74
C GLU A 153 7.40 19.75 1.99
N ALA A 154 6.50 19.85 0.99
CA ALA A 154 5.24 20.53 1.19
C ALA A 154 4.36 19.81 2.23
N CYS A 155 4.36 18.49 2.27
CA CYS A 155 3.65 17.73 3.30
C CYS A 155 4.20 18.04 4.70
N ILE A 156 5.52 17.98 4.87
CA ILE A 156 6.20 18.27 6.14
C ILE A 156 5.97 19.72 6.58
N ASN A 157 6.12 20.68 5.67
CA ASN A 157 5.96 22.10 5.97
C ASN A 157 4.54 22.45 6.42
N ASN A 158 3.53 21.72 5.93
CA ASN A 158 2.13 21.93 6.32
C ASN A 158 1.77 21.17 7.61
N CYS A 159 2.23 19.94 7.77
CA CYS A 159 1.87 19.08 8.91
C CYS A 159 2.79 19.24 10.12
N GLY A 160 3.94 19.91 9.95
CA GLY A 160 4.88 20.20 11.02
C GLY A 160 5.93 19.10 11.29
N PRO A 161 6.78 19.31 12.31
CA PRO A 161 7.95 18.48 12.56
C PRO A 161 7.62 17.02 12.89
N VAL A 162 6.49 16.74 13.52
CA VAL A 162 6.05 15.37 13.83
C VAL A 162 5.87 14.55 12.55
N MET A 163 5.35 15.15 11.48
CA MET A 163 5.24 14.44 10.19
C MET A 163 6.62 14.12 9.60
N ARG A 164 7.61 15.00 9.79
CA ARG A 164 9.00 14.74 9.38
C ARG A 164 9.52 13.49 10.08
N ASP A 165 9.46 13.45 11.41
CA ASP A 165 9.96 12.34 12.22
C ASP A 165 9.29 11.00 11.82
N LEU A 166 7.98 11.03 11.53
CA LEU A 166 7.24 9.86 11.06
C LEU A 166 7.70 9.39 9.68
N LEU A 167 7.90 10.31 8.73
CA LEU A 167 8.33 9.99 7.36
C LEU A 167 9.80 9.59 7.28
N GLU A 168 10.66 9.96 8.22
CA GLU A 168 12.04 9.47 8.31
C GLU A 168 12.12 7.95 8.51
N CYS A 169 11.07 7.35 9.08
CA CYS A 169 10.94 5.90 9.20
C CYS A 169 10.33 5.23 7.95
N TYR A 170 10.21 5.94 6.83
CA TYR A 170 9.66 5.43 5.57
C TYR A 170 10.73 5.32 4.50
N MET A 171 10.66 4.26 3.71
CA MET A 171 11.43 4.18 2.48
C MET A 171 10.79 5.11 1.43
N VAL A 172 11.56 6.02 0.87
CA VAL A 172 11.07 6.90 -0.20
C VAL A 172 11.36 6.25 -1.54
N VAL A 173 10.34 6.15 -2.38
CA VAL A 173 10.42 5.62 -3.75
C VAL A 173 9.94 6.70 -4.70
N GLU A 174 10.81 7.15 -5.58
CA GLU A 174 10.48 8.09 -6.65
C GLU A 174 9.96 7.33 -7.88
N ARG A 175 8.91 7.87 -8.49
CA ARG A 175 8.24 7.29 -9.64
C ARG A 175 8.25 8.20 -10.87
#